data_ecb6b66543bcbf651fcd56e75416b2be
#
_entry.id   ecb6b66543bcbf651fcd56e75416b2be
#
_cell.length_a   1.000
_cell.length_b   1.000
_cell.length_c   1.000
_cell.angle_alpha   90.00
_cell.angle_beta   90.00
_cell.angle_gamma   90.00
#
_symmetry.space_group_name_H-M   'P 1'
#
loop_
_entity.id
_entity.type
_entity.pdbx_description
1 polymer ?
#
loop_
_entity_poly.entity_id
_entity_poly.type
_entity_poly.pdbx_seq_one_letter_code
_entity_poly.pdbx_strand_id
1 'polypeptide(L)'
;RIPFLMNFAKKIAIRSSKLRGCNMSFWREDFIKINGFNEGLVGWGIDDSEMIQRLHNIGIQGKRLKNTAIAYHIYHKEQDKSHIEINHIIEKETTEKKISFIEKGVNQYL
;
A
#
# COMPACT_ATOMS: atom_id res chain seq x y z
N ARG A 1 15.94 14.99 -17.39
CA ARG A 1 16.21 13.72 -16.65
C ARG A 1 17.64 13.30 -16.94
N ILE A 2 18.47 13.10 -15.92
CA ILE A 2 19.87 12.67 -16.06
C ILE A 2 19.90 11.15 -15.86
N PRO A 3 20.17 10.31 -16.89
CA PRO A 3 20.11 8.85 -16.80
C PRO A 3 21.02 8.25 -15.71
N PHE A 4 22.17 8.88 -15.47
CA PHE A 4 23.12 8.48 -14.43
C PHE A 4 22.53 8.57 -13.00
N LEU A 5 21.86 9.69 -12.69
CA LEU A 5 21.21 9.88 -11.37
C LEU A 5 20.03 8.92 -11.18
N MET A 6 19.33 8.57 -12.26
CA MET A 6 18.25 7.57 -12.22
C MET A 6 18.79 6.17 -11.88
N ASN A 7 19.91 5.78 -12.46
CA ASN A 7 20.54 4.48 -12.18
C ASN A 7 21.11 4.41 -10.76
N PHE A 8 21.68 5.51 -10.28
CA PHE A 8 22.16 5.62 -8.89
C PHE A 8 20.99 5.57 -7.90
N ALA A 9 19.89 6.27 -8.17
CA ALA A 9 18.69 6.22 -7.36
C ALA A 9 18.02 4.82 -7.32
N LYS A 10 18.12 4.05 -8.42
CA LYS A 10 17.68 2.65 -8.45
C LYS A 10 18.53 1.73 -7.57
N LYS A 11 19.84 1.96 -7.48
CA LYS A 11 20.75 1.19 -6.60
C LYS A 11 20.50 1.44 -5.12
N ILE A 12 20.05 2.65 -4.77
CA ILE A 12 19.69 3.05 -3.40
C ILE A 12 18.19 2.90 -3.14
N ALA A 13 17.50 2.01 -3.84
CA ALA A 13 16.09 1.75 -3.60
C ALA A 13 15.90 1.12 -2.20
N ILE A 14 15.80 1.98 -1.22
CA ILE A 14 15.61 1.64 0.18
C ILE A 14 14.18 1.16 0.37
N ARG A 15 14.03 0.09 1.15
CA ARG A 15 12.75 -0.37 1.72
C ARG A 15 12.03 0.83 2.33
N SER A 16 10.91 1.22 1.75
CA SER A 16 10.12 2.35 2.25
C SER A 16 8.85 1.83 2.90
N SER A 17 8.66 2.18 4.16
CA SER A 17 7.37 2.01 4.86
C SER A 17 6.34 3.08 4.49
N LYS A 18 6.75 4.12 3.76
CA LYS A 18 5.88 5.23 3.36
C LYS A 18 5.44 5.04 1.90
N LEU A 19 4.62 4.06 1.67
CA LEU A 19 3.93 3.87 0.40
C LEU A 19 2.59 4.61 0.44
N ARG A 20 2.16 5.11 -0.71
CA ARG A 20 0.86 5.77 -0.85
C ARG A 20 0.17 5.23 -2.09
N GLY A 21 -1.09 4.87 -1.98
CA GLY A 21 -1.89 4.27 -3.04
C GLY A 21 -1.96 5.09 -4.32
N CYS A 22 -1.88 6.40 -4.20
CA CYS A 22 -1.92 7.31 -5.34
C CYS A 22 -0.76 7.14 -6.35
N ASN A 23 0.32 6.44 -5.99
CA ASN A 23 1.45 6.13 -6.88
C ASN A 23 2.12 4.82 -6.48
N MET A 24 1.39 3.74 -6.55
CA MET A 24 1.80 2.39 -6.18
C MET A 24 1.47 1.40 -7.30
N SER A 25 2.33 0.39 -7.47
CA SER A 25 2.06 -0.74 -8.33
C SER A 25 2.52 -2.04 -7.67
N PHE A 26 1.85 -3.12 -7.97
CA PHE A 26 2.13 -4.46 -7.45
C PHE A 26 1.76 -5.51 -8.52
N TRP A 27 2.28 -6.70 -8.36
CA TRP A 27 1.93 -7.82 -9.23
C TRP A 27 0.52 -8.33 -8.89
N ARG A 28 -0.23 -8.70 -9.92
CA ARG A 28 -1.59 -9.21 -9.77
C ARG A 28 -1.64 -10.45 -8.85
N GLU A 29 -0.67 -11.32 -8.99
CA GLU A 29 -0.56 -12.55 -8.19
C GLU A 29 -0.36 -12.25 -6.71
N ASP A 30 0.46 -11.26 -6.37
CA ASP A 30 0.70 -10.87 -4.98
C ASP A 30 -0.52 -10.19 -4.38
N PHE A 31 -1.24 -9.38 -5.16
CA PHE A 31 -2.49 -8.76 -4.75
C PHE A 31 -3.57 -9.79 -4.44
N ILE A 32 -3.71 -10.83 -5.29
CA ILE A 32 -4.67 -11.92 -5.07
C ILE A 32 -4.30 -12.76 -3.84
N LYS A 33 -3.00 -13.05 -3.61
CA LYS A 33 -2.53 -13.81 -2.44
C LYS A 33 -2.96 -13.22 -1.11
N ILE A 34 -3.03 -11.89 -1.02
CA ILE A 34 -3.45 -11.19 0.18
C ILE A 34 -4.93 -10.84 0.20
N ASN A 35 -5.67 -11.26 -0.82
CA ASN A 35 -7.08 -10.94 -1.06
C ASN A 35 -7.37 -9.45 -1.33
N GLY A 36 -6.40 -8.71 -1.88
CA GLY A 36 -6.61 -7.32 -2.30
C GLY A 36 -6.72 -6.31 -1.16
N PHE A 37 -7.46 -5.24 -1.37
CA PHE A 37 -7.76 -4.25 -0.34
C PHE A 37 -8.75 -4.81 0.68
N ASN A 38 -8.62 -4.38 1.93
CA ASN A 38 -9.50 -4.78 3.03
C ASN A 38 -10.80 -3.97 3.01
N GLU A 39 -11.88 -4.59 2.56
CA GLU A 39 -13.21 -3.97 2.52
C GLU A 39 -13.89 -3.87 3.90
N GLY A 40 -13.24 -4.33 4.95
CA GLY A 40 -13.63 -4.06 6.33
C GLY A 40 -13.23 -2.67 6.83
N LEU A 41 -12.34 -1.98 6.10
CA LEU A 41 -11.98 -0.58 6.38
C LEU A 41 -13.09 0.35 5.87
N VAL A 42 -13.51 1.30 6.68
CA VAL A 42 -14.60 2.21 6.35
C VAL A 42 -14.08 3.65 6.24
N GLY A 43 -14.55 4.38 5.23
CA GLY A 43 -14.18 5.77 5.03
C GLY A 43 -12.77 5.93 4.47
N TRP A 44 -12.08 6.98 4.87
CA TRP A 44 -10.78 7.35 4.33
C TRP A 44 -9.62 6.93 5.23
N GLY A 45 -8.56 6.44 4.60
CA GLY A 45 -7.22 6.27 5.18
C GLY A 45 -6.94 4.86 5.70
N ILE A 46 -5.65 4.55 5.75
CA ILE A 46 -5.06 3.29 6.22
C ILE A 46 -5.15 2.12 5.21
N ASP A 47 -6.08 2.15 4.27
CA ASP A 47 -6.28 1.12 3.25
C ASP A 47 -4.97 0.72 2.53
N ASP A 48 -4.18 1.70 2.13
CA ASP A 48 -2.88 1.50 1.48
C ASP A 48 -1.85 0.84 2.41
N SER A 49 -1.69 1.38 3.61
CA SER A 49 -0.66 0.93 4.55
C SER A 49 -0.99 -0.45 5.14
N GLU A 50 -2.26 -0.73 5.38
CA GLU A 50 -2.73 -2.03 5.82
C GLU A 50 -2.49 -3.11 4.77
N MET A 51 -2.84 -2.84 3.50
CA MET A 51 -2.56 -3.75 2.39
C MET A 51 -1.06 -4.03 2.24
N ILE A 52 -0.22 -2.99 2.33
CA ILE A 52 1.22 -3.13 2.25
C ILE A 52 1.77 -3.95 3.42
N GLN A 53 1.21 -3.79 4.61
CA GLN A 53 1.60 -4.61 5.76
C GLN A 53 1.33 -6.09 5.52
N ARG A 54 0.20 -6.44 4.89
CA ARG A 54 -0.09 -7.84 4.51
C ARG A 54 0.89 -8.37 3.46
N LEU A 55 1.26 -7.56 2.48
CA LEU A 55 2.31 -7.93 1.52
C LEU A 55 3.65 -8.18 2.22
N HIS A 56 4.03 -7.34 3.18
CA HIS A 56 5.23 -7.54 4.00
C HIS A 56 5.14 -8.84 4.83
N ASN A 57 3.98 -9.16 5.38
CA ASN A 57 3.77 -10.35 6.19
C ASN A 57 3.98 -11.65 5.38
N ILE A 58 3.77 -11.62 4.05
CA ILE A 58 4.11 -12.74 3.15
C ILE A 58 5.50 -12.63 2.50
N GLY A 59 6.34 -11.69 2.96
CA GLY A 59 7.72 -11.54 2.50
C GLY A 59 7.90 -10.65 1.26
N ILE A 60 6.84 -10.05 0.72
CA ILE A 60 6.94 -9.11 -0.41
C ILE A 60 7.52 -7.78 0.08
N GLN A 61 8.52 -7.29 -0.62
CA GLN A 61 9.18 -6.02 -0.26
C GLN A 61 8.89 -4.95 -1.30
N GLY A 62 8.50 -3.77 -0.82
CA GLY A 62 8.31 -2.59 -1.66
C GLY A 62 9.63 -1.98 -2.11
N LYS A 63 9.68 -1.52 -3.37
CA LYS A 63 10.81 -0.79 -3.94
C LYS A 63 10.39 0.62 -4.30
N ARG A 64 11.06 1.61 -3.70
CA ARG A 64 10.80 3.00 -4.01
C ARG A 64 11.52 3.43 -5.31
N LEU A 65 10.74 3.91 -6.27
CA LEU A 65 11.25 4.45 -7.54
C LEU A 65 11.41 5.98 -7.44
N LYS A 66 12.50 6.43 -6.81
CA LYS A 66 12.83 7.86 -6.73
C LYS A 66 13.11 8.43 -8.12
N ASN A 67 12.52 9.57 -8.43
CA ASN A 67 12.76 10.38 -9.64
C ASN A 67 12.48 9.66 -10.98
N THR A 68 11.90 8.47 -10.96
CA THR A 68 11.62 7.67 -12.17
C THR A 68 10.14 7.46 -12.44
N ALA A 69 9.32 7.45 -11.38
CA ALA A 69 7.87 7.38 -11.48
C ALA A 69 7.29 8.63 -10.81
N ILE A 70 6.83 9.58 -11.62
CA ILE A 70 6.29 10.86 -11.15
C ILE A 70 4.79 10.86 -11.42
N ALA A 71 4.00 11.07 -10.35
CA ALA A 71 2.57 11.31 -10.45
C ALA A 71 2.27 12.76 -10.04
N TYR A 72 1.35 13.39 -10.75
CA TYR A 72 0.83 14.71 -10.42
C TYR A 72 -0.52 14.56 -9.73
N HIS A 73 -0.57 14.98 -8.47
CA HIS A 73 -1.81 14.95 -7.69
C HIS A 73 -2.66 16.19 -8.03
N ILE A 74 -3.85 15.95 -8.59
CA ILE A 74 -4.83 17.02 -8.87
C ILE A 74 -5.61 17.28 -7.58
N TYR A 75 -5.76 18.57 -7.24
CA TYR A 75 -6.50 18.97 -6.05
C TYR A 75 -7.94 18.44 -6.06
N HIS A 76 -8.36 17.91 -4.95
CA HIS A 76 -9.75 17.56 -4.64
C HIS A 76 -10.04 17.83 -3.17
N LYS A 77 -11.32 17.96 -2.81
CA LYS A 77 -11.74 18.13 -1.43
C LYS A 77 -11.32 16.91 -0.60
N GLU A 78 -10.81 17.13 0.60
CA GLU A 78 -10.49 16.03 1.53
C GLU A 78 -11.76 15.24 1.88
N GLN A 79 -11.61 13.93 1.99
CA GLN A 79 -12.67 13.03 2.44
C GLN A 79 -12.83 13.05 3.95
N ASP A 80 -13.97 12.56 4.44
CA ASP A 80 -14.25 12.43 5.86
C ASP A 80 -13.28 11.43 6.52
N LYS A 81 -12.69 11.86 7.64
CA LYS A 81 -11.72 11.11 8.42
C LYS A 81 -12.30 10.52 9.72
N SER A 82 -13.61 10.49 9.87
CA SER A 82 -14.29 10.08 11.10
C SER A 82 -13.97 8.66 11.56
N HIS A 83 -13.61 7.76 10.64
CA HIS A 83 -13.31 6.35 10.92
C HIS A 83 -11.81 6.03 11.05
N ILE A 84 -10.94 7.03 10.96
CA ILE A 84 -9.50 6.81 10.89
C ILE A 84 -8.92 6.08 12.12
N GLU A 85 -9.47 6.34 13.30
CA GLU A 85 -9.03 5.68 14.54
C GLU A 85 -9.35 4.18 14.54
N ILE A 86 -10.53 3.82 14.05
CA ILE A 86 -10.92 2.41 13.91
C ILE A 86 -10.04 1.71 12.88
N ASN A 87 -9.77 2.37 11.77
CA ASN A 87 -8.88 1.83 10.73
C ASN A 87 -7.46 1.62 11.25
N HIS A 88 -6.93 2.50 12.10
CA HIS A 88 -5.63 2.30 12.75
C HIS A 88 -5.61 1.07 13.67
N ILE A 89 -6.70 0.76 14.35
CA ILE A 89 -6.79 -0.44 15.18
C ILE A 89 -6.66 -1.69 14.30
N ILE A 90 -7.33 -1.71 13.15
CA ILE A 90 -7.26 -2.82 12.18
C ILE A 90 -5.83 -2.97 11.63
N GLU A 91 -5.18 -1.89 11.22
CA GLU A 91 -3.79 -1.92 10.75
C GLU A 91 -2.82 -2.44 11.82
N LYS A 92 -3.01 -2.01 13.07
CA LYS A 92 -2.22 -2.48 14.21
C LYS A 92 -2.40 -3.99 14.41
N GLU A 93 -3.62 -4.50 14.38
CA GLU A 93 -3.91 -5.93 14.43
C GLU A 93 -3.24 -6.69 13.29
N THR A 94 -3.33 -6.19 12.06
CA THR A 94 -2.66 -6.77 10.88
C THR A 94 -1.15 -6.90 11.12
N THR A 95 -0.54 -5.91 11.75
CA THR A 95 0.88 -5.91 12.07
C THR A 95 1.24 -6.90 13.18
N GLU A 96 0.52 -6.82 14.31
CA GLU A 96 0.83 -7.61 15.52
C GLU A 96 0.56 -9.10 15.33
N LYS A 97 -0.57 -9.44 14.71
CA LYS A 97 -0.98 -10.82 14.44
C LYS A 97 -0.39 -11.39 13.14
N LYS A 98 0.40 -10.60 12.40
CA LYS A 98 0.97 -10.95 11.08
C LYS A 98 -0.10 -11.47 10.10
N ILE A 99 -1.26 -10.82 10.09
CA ILE A 99 -2.33 -11.17 9.17
C ILE A 99 -1.83 -10.97 7.74
N SER A 100 -2.03 -11.96 6.89
CA SER A 100 -1.62 -11.93 5.48
C SER A 100 -2.81 -11.99 4.52
N PHE A 101 -3.92 -12.52 4.98
CA PHE A 101 -5.14 -12.69 4.19
C PHE A 101 -6.33 -12.13 4.97
N ILE A 102 -7.23 -11.43 4.28
CA ILE A 102 -8.47 -10.87 4.86
C ILE A 102 -9.69 -11.63 4.33
N GLU A 103 -10.75 -11.62 5.11
CA GLU A 103 -11.97 -12.32 4.78
C GLU A 103 -12.76 -11.62 3.64
N LYS A 104 -12.88 -10.27 3.75
CA LYS A 104 -13.60 -9.44 2.78
C LYS A 104 -12.62 -8.70 1.88
N GLY A 105 -12.45 -9.16 0.68
CA GLY A 105 -11.54 -8.57 -0.31
C GLY A 105 -11.89 -8.98 -1.73
N VAL A 106 -10.91 -9.03 -2.61
CA VAL A 106 -11.10 -9.23 -4.05
C VAL A 106 -11.75 -10.58 -4.43
N ASN A 107 -11.66 -11.59 -3.57
CA ASN A 107 -12.27 -12.91 -3.79
C ASN A 107 -13.80 -12.85 -3.97
N GLN A 108 -14.45 -11.79 -3.51
CA GLN A 108 -15.89 -11.59 -3.69
C GLN A 108 -16.26 -11.27 -5.15
N TYR A 109 -15.28 -10.92 -5.98
CA TYR A 109 -15.44 -10.47 -7.37
C TYR A 109 -14.74 -11.37 -8.39
N LEU A 110 -14.08 -12.42 -7.94
CA LEU A 110 -13.43 -13.45 -8.76
C LEU A 110 -14.34 -14.67 -8.89
#